data_e9d2403bd4fd85d21f4d72b282c5a237
#
_entry.id   e9d2403bd4fd85d21f4d72b282c5a237
#
_cell.length_a   1.000
_cell.length_b   1.000
_cell.length_c   1.000
_cell.angle_alpha   90.00
_cell.angle_beta   90.00
_cell.angle_gamma   90.00
#
_symmetry.space_group_name_H-M   'P 1'
#
loop_
_entity.id
_entity.type
_entity.pdbx_description
1 polymer ?
#
loop_
_entity_poly.entity_id
_entity_poly.type
_entity_poly.pdbx_seq_one_letter_code
_entity_poly.pdbx_strand_id
1 'polypeptide(L)'
;MKFETRYISCVSATFELSNKSIYFSETKYDVKVDGKIVLKDVNTNVFSIYNLEPNRDYVVSIDDYELKIHTLNVSLILHSKDFINESDKNDDTLALQTAINCLPKDGLLVIDEGEYHITTLFLKSDITVEIKKGAYLLGNTDIKAYPLFPGEVSYYEKDEKQQLGAWEGNPSIARTSVITAFYQENIHLVGEGVIDAQADKSDFWKDVKKLTWARPRILYFLNCKNIMDKDISF
;
A
#
# COMPACT_ATOMS: atom_id res chain seq x y z
N MET A 1 -25.97 -3.50 -15.12
CA MET A 1 -25.87 -3.87 -13.67
C MET A 1 -25.50 -2.61 -12.87
N LYS A 2 -26.24 -2.24 -11.82
CA LYS A 2 -25.94 -1.02 -11.02
C LYS A 2 -24.74 -1.26 -10.11
N PHE A 3 -23.90 -0.24 -9.97
CA PHE A 3 -22.73 -0.23 -9.08
C PHE A 3 -22.45 1.19 -8.59
N GLU A 4 -21.67 1.31 -7.54
CA GLU A 4 -21.29 2.58 -6.94
C GLU A 4 -19.79 2.65 -6.68
N THR A 5 -19.26 3.86 -6.62
CA THR A 5 -17.86 4.09 -6.31
C THR A 5 -17.62 3.89 -4.83
N ARG A 6 -16.60 3.10 -4.47
CA ARG A 6 -16.10 2.94 -3.10
C ARG A 6 -14.85 3.75 -2.85
N TYR A 7 -14.00 3.87 -3.86
CA TYR A 7 -12.75 4.60 -3.74
C TYR A 7 -12.27 5.09 -5.11
N ILE A 8 -11.62 6.24 -5.12
CA ILE A 8 -10.91 6.80 -6.29
C ILE A 8 -9.55 7.30 -5.81
N SER A 9 -8.50 6.90 -6.54
CA SER A 9 -7.15 7.47 -6.44
C SER A 9 -6.83 8.33 -7.67
N CYS A 10 -5.58 8.74 -7.79
CA CYS A 10 -5.11 9.39 -9.01
C CYS A 10 -4.92 8.43 -10.21
N VAL A 11 -4.82 7.12 -9.98
CA VAL A 11 -4.51 6.11 -11.02
C VAL A 11 -5.43 4.89 -11.02
N SER A 12 -6.39 4.83 -10.10
CA SER A 12 -7.28 3.68 -9.95
C SER A 12 -8.64 4.08 -9.39
N ALA A 13 -9.64 3.21 -9.56
CA ALA A 13 -10.93 3.35 -8.91
C ALA A 13 -11.50 1.98 -8.55
N THR A 14 -12.18 1.90 -7.41
CA THR A 14 -12.82 0.69 -6.90
C THR A 14 -14.32 0.90 -6.81
N PHE A 15 -15.06 -0.12 -7.19
CA PHE A 15 -16.52 -0.13 -7.26
C PHE A 15 -17.09 -1.36 -6.58
N GLU A 16 -18.33 -1.24 -6.17
CA GLU A 16 -19.12 -2.35 -5.64
C GLU A 16 -20.48 -2.41 -6.33
N LEU A 17 -20.89 -3.61 -6.70
CA LEU A 17 -22.21 -3.84 -7.27
C LEU A 17 -23.31 -3.58 -6.24
N SER A 18 -24.37 -2.87 -6.67
CA SER A 18 -25.56 -2.62 -5.86
C SER A 18 -26.48 -3.84 -5.90
N ASN A 19 -26.06 -4.96 -5.32
CA ASN A 19 -26.82 -6.21 -5.23
C ASN A 19 -26.88 -6.72 -3.78
N LYS A 20 -27.44 -7.90 -3.57
CA LYS A 20 -27.57 -8.53 -2.25
C LYS A 20 -26.44 -9.52 -1.93
N SER A 21 -25.58 -9.78 -2.88
CA SER A 21 -24.46 -10.70 -2.73
C SER A 21 -23.31 -10.02 -1.97
N ILE A 22 -22.55 -10.80 -1.18
CA ILE A 22 -21.41 -10.26 -0.40
C ILE A 22 -20.11 -10.36 -1.19
N TYR A 23 -19.86 -11.47 -1.88
CA TYR A 23 -18.56 -11.74 -2.50
C TYR A 23 -18.63 -11.85 -4.02
N PHE A 24 -19.65 -12.52 -4.56
CA PHE A 24 -19.73 -12.85 -5.98
C PHE A 24 -20.98 -12.24 -6.60
N SER A 25 -20.86 -11.84 -7.86
CA SER A 25 -22.00 -11.44 -8.67
C SER A 25 -22.85 -12.68 -9.07
N GLU A 26 -24.15 -12.49 -9.31
CA GLU A 26 -25.04 -13.56 -9.76
C GLU A 26 -24.69 -14.04 -11.17
N THR A 27 -24.20 -13.14 -12.00
CA THR A 27 -23.76 -13.40 -13.38
C THR A 27 -22.43 -12.72 -13.64
N LYS A 28 -21.62 -13.28 -14.54
CA LYS A 28 -20.40 -12.63 -15.01
C LYS A 28 -20.74 -11.38 -15.80
N TYR A 29 -19.86 -10.39 -15.74
CA TYR A 29 -20.00 -9.12 -16.43
C TYR A 29 -18.65 -8.59 -16.94
N ASP A 30 -18.72 -7.72 -17.95
CA ASP A 30 -17.57 -6.98 -18.45
C ASP A 30 -17.63 -5.54 -17.95
N VAL A 31 -16.47 -4.98 -17.58
CA VAL A 31 -16.34 -3.57 -17.22
C VAL A 31 -15.70 -2.82 -18.36
N LYS A 32 -16.31 -1.70 -18.75
CA LYS A 32 -15.79 -0.79 -19.76
C LYS A 32 -15.41 0.53 -19.14
N VAL A 33 -14.35 1.13 -19.67
CA VAL A 33 -13.93 2.51 -19.39
C VAL A 33 -13.89 3.24 -20.72
N ASP A 34 -14.61 4.36 -20.82
CA ASP A 34 -14.77 5.14 -22.06
C ASP A 34 -15.15 4.26 -23.28
N GLY A 35 -16.03 3.28 -23.02
CA GLY A 35 -16.51 2.34 -24.04
C GLY A 35 -15.57 1.16 -24.35
N LYS A 36 -14.35 1.13 -23.81
CA LYS A 36 -13.39 0.03 -24.02
C LYS A 36 -13.47 -0.99 -22.87
N ILE A 37 -13.53 -2.27 -23.18
CA ILE A 37 -13.51 -3.33 -22.17
C ILE A 37 -12.11 -3.33 -21.51
N VAL A 38 -12.08 -3.16 -20.17
CA VAL A 38 -10.87 -3.22 -19.34
C VAL A 38 -10.83 -4.46 -18.47
N LEU A 39 -12.00 -4.98 -18.06
CA LEU A 39 -12.10 -6.24 -17.33
C LEU A 39 -13.14 -7.12 -18.02
N LYS A 40 -12.85 -8.42 -18.15
CA LYS A 40 -13.73 -9.42 -18.76
C LYS A 40 -14.12 -10.49 -17.77
N ASP A 41 -15.34 -11.03 -17.94
CA ASP A 41 -15.83 -12.17 -17.19
C ASP A 41 -15.71 -12.02 -15.65
N VAL A 42 -15.81 -10.78 -15.14
CA VAL A 42 -15.73 -10.49 -13.70
C VAL A 42 -16.90 -11.18 -13.00
N ASN A 43 -16.62 -11.85 -11.90
CA ASN A 43 -17.62 -12.54 -11.08
C ASN A 43 -17.63 -12.10 -9.61
N THR A 44 -16.82 -11.11 -9.24
CA THR A 44 -16.76 -10.55 -7.89
C THR A 44 -17.74 -9.40 -7.73
N ASN A 45 -18.20 -9.17 -6.50
CA ASN A 45 -19.09 -8.05 -6.18
C ASN A 45 -18.33 -6.71 -6.10
N VAL A 46 -17.06 -6.76 -5.73
CA VAL A 46 -16.14 -5.61 -5.72
C VAL A 46 -15.10 -5.81 -6.82
N PHE A 47 -14.83 -4.75 -7.54
CA PHE A 47 -13.82 -4.75 -8.60
C PHE A 47 -13.08 -3.40 -8.64
N SER A 48 -11.83 -3.44 -9.10
CA SER A 48 -11.00 -2.24 -9.29
C SER A 48 -10.51 -2.13 -10.72
N ILE A 49 -10.36 -0.90 -11.18
CA ILE A 49 -9.74 -0.56 -12.45
C ILE A 49 -8.46 0.23 -12.20
N TYR A 50 -7.43 -0.03 -12.99
CA TYR A 50 -6.09 0.54 -12.88
C TYR A 50 -5.65 1.24 -14.16
N ASN A 51 -4.49 1.86 -14.12
CA ASN A 51 -3.89 2.58 -15.25
C ASN A 51 -4.75 3.73 -15.74
N LEU A 52 -5.47 4.39 -14.84
CA LEU A 52 -6.14 5.65 -15.10
C LEU A 52 -5.11 6.79 -15.08
N GLU A 53 -5.37 7.84 -15.85
CA GLU A 53 -4.59 9.07 -15.82
C GLU A 53 -5.09 9.96 -14.67
N PRO A 54 -4.20 10.68 -13.96
CA PRO A 54 -4.60 11.64 -12.95
C PRO A 54 -5.41 12.82 -13.52
N ASN A 55 -6.27 13.40 -12.69
CA ASN A 55 -7.05 14.61 -12.98
C ASN A 55 -7.86 14.50 -14.28
N ARG A 56 -8.51 13.37 -14.48
CA ARG A 56 -9.28 13.06 -15.69
C ARG A 56 -10.65 12.48 -15.38
N ASP A 57 -11.63 12.86 -16.22
CA ASP A 57 -12.98 12.28 -16.22
C ASP A 57 -12.99 10.97 -17.00
N TYR A 58 -13.72 9.99 -16.46
CA TYR A 58 -13.95 8.70 -17.10
C TYR A 58 -15.43 8.30 -16.97
N VAL A 59 -15.90 7.58 -17.97
CA VAL A 59 -17.18 6.88 -17.93
C VAL A 59 -16.93 5.38 -17.72
N VAL A 60 -17.30 4.86 -16.57
CA VAL A 60 -17.24 3.43 -16.27
C VAL A 60 -18.61 2.83 -16.52
N SER A 61 -18.70 1.71 -17.24
CA SER A 61 -19.98 1.08 -17.54
C SER A 61 -19.95 -0.44 -17.39
N ILE A 62 -21.09 -0.97 -16.95
CA ILE A 62 -21.43 -2.40 -16.94
C ILE A 62 -22.81 -2.51 -17.56
N ASP A 63 -22.96 -3.29 -18.65
CA ASP A 63 -24.15 -3.34 -19.46
C ASP A 63 -24.62 -1.93 -19.88
N ASP A 64 -25.87 -1.58 -19.59
CA ASP A 64 -26.47 -0.27 -19.90
C ASP A 64 -26.32 0.76 -18.76
N TYR A 65 -25.65 0.40 -17.67
CA TYR A 65 -25.45 1.30 -16.55
C TYR A 65 -24.10 2.01 -16.63
N GLU A 66 -24.12 3.32 -16.56
CA GLU A 66 -22.92 4.17 -16.62
C GLU A 66 -22.75 4.99 -15.35
N LEU A 67 -21.51 5.15 -14.93
CA LEU A 67 -21.10 5.99 -13.81
C LEU A 67 -19.93 6.88 -14.24
N LYS A 68 -20.05 8.19 -14.01
CA LYS A 68 -18.95 9.14 -14.23
C LYS A 68 -18.10 9.25 -12.98
N ILE A 69 -16.80 9.21 -13.16
CA ILE A 69 -15.80 9.43 -12.11
C ILE A 69 -14.79 10.46 -12.56
N HIS A 70 -14.13 11.10 -11.59
CA HIS A 70 -12.98 11.99 -11.81
C HIS A 70 -11.83 11.50 -10.93
N THR A 71 -10.68 11.21 -11.52
CA THR A 71 -9.48 10.78 -10.79
C THR A 71 -8.84 11.94 -10.04
N LEU A 72 -8.20 11.66 -8.91
CA LEU A 72 -7.54 12.68 -8.11
C LEU A 72 -6.38 13.33 -8.90
N ASN A 73 -6.08 14.58 -8.54
CA ASN A 73 -4.92 15.27 -9.09
C ASN A 73 -3.62 14.67 -8.52
N VAL A 74 -2.51 14.85 -9.25
CA VAL A 74 -1.17 14.51 -8.81
C VAL A 74 -0.22 15.68 -9.07
N SER A 75 0.63 16.00 -8.10
CA SER A 75 1.56 17.13 -8.20
C SER A 75 2.88 16.74 -8.85
N LEU A 76 3.34 15.51 -8.62
CA LEU A 76 4.57 14.94 -9.17
C LEU A 76 4.45 13.42 -9.24
N ILE A 77 4.91 12.83 -10.33
CA ILE A 77 5.03 11.38 -10.47
C ILE A 77 6.51 11.02 -10.46
N LEU A 78 6.89 10.10 -9.58
CA LEU A 78 8.23 9.51 -9.52
C LEU A 78 8.12 8.01 -9.77
N HIS A 79 9.11 7.46 -10.46
CA HIS A 79 9.21 6.03 -10.74
C HIS A 79 10.33 5.40 -9.92
N SER A 80 10.09 4.22 -9.36
CA SER A 80 11.10 3.48 -8.58
C SER A 80 12.40 3.28 -9.37
N LYS A 81 12.28 2.99 -10.66
CA LYS A 81 13.42 2.75 -11.57
C LYS A 81 14.37 3.95 -11.69
N ASP A 82 13.89 5.17 -11.45
CA ASP A 82 14.71 6.38 -11.54
C ASP A 82 15.66 6.52 -10.32
N PHE A 83 15.41 5.77 -9.25
CA PHE A 83 16.16 5.81 -8.00
C PHE A 83 17.04 4.59 -7.76
N ILE A 84 16.68 3.44 -8.38
CA ILE A 84 17.41 2.20 -8.22
C ILE A 84 18.72 2.25 -9.02
N ASN A 85 19.82 1.92 -8.35
CA ASN A 85 21.12 1.79 -8.99
C ASN A 85 21.52 0.30 -9.05
N GLU A 86 21.90 -0.18 -10.22
CA GLU A 86 22.33 -1.58 -10.41
C GLU A 86 23.51 -2.00 -9.52
N SER A 87 24.26 -1.03 -8.95
CA SER A 87 25.35 -1.31 -8.01
C SER A 87 24.84 -1.75 -6.64
N ASP A 88 23.61 -1.41 -6.24
CA ASP A 88 23.05 -1.63 -4.89
C ASP A 88 22.21 -2.92 -4.83
N LYS A 89 22.67 -3.97 -5.47
CA LYS A 89 21.94 -5.22 -5.81
C LYS A 89 21.24 -5.95 -4.67
N ASN A 90 21.39 -5.55 -3.41
CA ASN A 90 20.89 -6.32 -2.27
C ASN A 90 19.98 -5.55 -1.31
N ASP A 91 19.84 -4.23 -1.44
CA ASP A 91 18.99 -3.42 -0.56
C ASP A 91 18.57 -2.11 -1.24
N ASP A 92 17.33 -2.07 -1.67
CA ASP A 92 16.70 -0.92 -2.36
C ASP A 92 16.04 0.06 -1.36
N THR A 93 16.18 -0.20 -0.06
CA THR A 93 15.51 0.59 0.99
C THR A 93 15.82 2.07 0.88
N LEU A 94 17.11 2.43 0.77
CA LEU A 94 17.51 3.84 0.71
C LEU A 94 17.01 4.53 -0.56
N ALA A 95 17.05 3.84 -1.69
CA ALA A 95 16.58 4.36 -2.98
C ALA A 95 15.09 4.66 -2.95
N LEU A 96 14.27 3.69 -2.52
CA LEU A 96 12.82 3.87 -2.42
C LEU A 96 12.43 4.86 -1.32
N GLN A 97 13.13 4.88 -0.18
CA GLN A 97 12.92 5.88 0.85
C GLN A 97 13.24 7.29 0.36
N THR A 98 14.28 7.43 -0.46
CA THR A 98 14.62 8.72 -1.08
C THR A 98 13.51 9.16 -2.01
N ALA A 99 12.98 8.28 -2.86
CA ALA A 99 11.84 8.57 -3.71
C ALA A 99 10.63 9.06 -2.90
N ILE A 100 10.27 8.34 -1.83
CA ILE A 100 9.18 8.74 -0.91
C ILE A 100 9.44 10.14 -0.33
N ASN A 101 10.66 10.40 0.14
CA ASN A 101 11.03 11.68 0.75
C ASN A 101 10.96 12.85 -0.25
N CYS A 102 11.26 12.60 -1.52
CA CYS A 102 11.23 13.60 -2.60
C CYS A 102 9.79 13.94 -3.06
N LEU A 103 8.80 13.11 -2.79
CA LEU A 103 7.41 13.43 -3.17
C LEU A 103 6.93 14.70 -2.48
N PRO A 104 6.32 15.65 -3.19
CA PRO A 104 5.55 16.74 -2.57
C PRO A 104 4.19 16.22 -2.09
N LYS A 105 3.40 17.12 -1.50
CA LYS A 105 1.98 16.86 -1.23
C LYS A 105 1.26 16.47 -2.52
N ASP A 106 0.37 15.49 -2.44
CA ASP A 106 -0.36 14.88 -3.56
C ASP A 106 0.57 14.27 -4.63
N GLY A 107 1.77 13.84 -4.23
CA GLY A 107 2.72 13.14 -5.09
C GLY A 107 2.40 11.64 -5.22
N LEU A 108 2.80 11.06 -6.33
CA LEU A 108 2.65 9.64 -6.67
C LEU A 108 4.04 9.00 -6.83
N LEU A 109 4.32 7.96 -6.06
CA LEU A 109 5.42 7.02 -6.35
C LEU A 109 4.85 5.79 -7.05
N VAL A 110 5.34 5.51 -8.23
CA VAL A 110 5.07 4.28 -8.96
C VAL A 110 6.20 3.28 -8.67
N ILE A 111 5.88 2.17 -8.02
CA ILE A 111 6.77 1.02 -7.93
C ILE A 111 6.56 0.20 -9.19
N ASP A 112 7.51 0.29 -10.12
CA ASP A 112 7.47 -0.37 -11.41
C ASP A 112 7.63 -1.89 -11.26
N GLU A 113 7.27 -2.66 -12.31
CA GLU A 113 7.49 -4.10 -12.34
C GLU A 113 8.96 -4.45 -12.07
N GLY A 114 9.18 -5.41 -11.16
CA GLY A 114 10.50 -5.86 -10.72
C GLY A 114 10.51 -6.34 -9.27
N GLU A 115 11.66 -6.82 -8.83
CA GLU A 115 11.90 -7.23 -7.43
C GLU A 115 12.72 -6.16 -6.72
N TYR A 116 12.25 -5.74 -5.55
CA TYR A 116 12.86 -4.71 -4.71
C TYR A 116 13.10 -5.29 -3.32
N HIS A 117 14.35 -5.38 -2.92
CA HIS A 117 14.74 -5.86 -1.60
C HIS A 117 14.75 -4.70 -0.61
N ILE A 118 13.89 -4.78 0.40
CA ILE A 118 13.71 -3.66 1.35
C ILE A 118 13.71 -4.16 2.80
N THR A 119 14.12 -3.30 3.71
CA THR A 119 13.98 -3.58 5.15
C THR A 119 12.75 -2.86 5.69
N THR A 120 12.76 -1.53 5.70
CA THR A 120 11.64 -0.71 6.18
C THR A 120 11.51 0.54 5.34
N LEU A 121 10.29 0.82 4.88
CA LEU A 121 9.95 2.10 4.27
C LEU A 121 9.03 2.89 5.20
N PHE A 122 9.38 4.15 5.46
CA PHE A 122 8.57 5.09 6.22
C PHE A 122 7.75 5.95 5.26
N LEU A 123 6.43 5.82 5.35
CA LEU A 123 5.52 6.65 4.56
C LEU A 123 5.25 7.97 5.27
N LYS A 124 4.94 8.99 4.49
CA LYS A 124 4.57 10.33 4.96
C LYS A 124 3.18 10.73 4.48
N SER A 125 2.64 11.80 5.03
CA SER A 125 1.32 12.32 4.69
C SER A 125 1.19 12.77 3.24
N ASP A 126 -0.04 12.72 2.76
CA ASP A 126 -0.49 13.29 1.49
C ASP A 126 0.24 12.69 0.26
N ILE A 127 0.43 11.38 0.23
CA ILE A 127 1.07 10.68 -0.90
C ILE A 127 0.27 9.46 -1.36
N THR A 128 0.46 9.11 -2.62
CA THR A 128 0.04 7.83 -3.18
C THR A 128 1.28 7.01 -3.54
N VAL A 129 1.27 5.74 -3.17
CA VAL A 129 2.25 4.73 -3.61
C VAL A 129 1.48 3.68 -4.40
N GLU A 130 1.75 3.57 -5.69
CA GLU A 130 1.18 2.53 -6.55
C GLU A 130 2.20 1.41 -6.74
N ILE A 131 1.86 0.19 -6.33
CA ILE A 131 2.67 -1.00 -6.55
C ILE A 131 2.10 -1.72 -7.77
N LYS A 132 2.78 -1.62 -8.90
CA LYS A 132 2.31 -2.18 -10.17
C LYS A 132 2.22 -3.70 -10.12
N LYS A 133 1.33 -4.26 -10.93
CA LYS A 133 1.31 -5.69 -11.20
C LYS A 133 2.70 -6.16 -11.67
N GLY A 134 3.21 -7.24 -11.05
CA GLY A 134 4.57 -7.72 -11.31
C GLY A 134 5.66 -7.00 -10.52
N ALA A 135 5.32 -6.04 -9.65
CA ALA A 135 6.22 -5.47 -8.68
C ALA A 135 6.15 -6.26 -7.37
N TYR A 136 7.30 -6.60 -6.81
CA TYR A 136 7.47 -7.36 -5.57
C TYR A 136 8.36 -6.57 -4.61
N LEU A 137 7.81 -6.11 -3.51
CA LEU A 137 8.58 -5.57 -2.39
C LEU A 137 8.90 -6.72 -1.44
N LEU A 138 10.17 -7.15 -1.43
CA LEU A 138 10.65 -8.31 -0.69
C LEU A 138 11.34 -7.85 0.60
N GLY A 139 10.73 -8.17 1.75
CA GLY A 139 11.26 -7.84 3.07
C GLY A 139 12.60 -8.54 3.35
N ASN A 140 13.48 -7.89 4.12
CA ASN A 140 14.75 -8.46 4.53
C ASN A 140 14.52 -9.71 5.40
N THR A 141 15.23 -10.79 5.13
CA THR A 141 15.12 -12.06 5.88
C THR A 141 15.90 -12.08 7.18
N ASP A 142 16.87 -11.14 7.37
CA ASP A 142 17.55 -10.97 8.65
C ASP A 142 16.72 -10.06 9.58
N ILE A 143 16.18 -10.67 10.63
CA ILE A 143 15.40 -9.93 11.64
C ILE A 143 16.19 -8.78 12.29
N LYS A 144 17.52 -8.88 12.36
CA LYS A 144 18.37 -7.87 12.99
C LYS A 144 18.53 -6.62 12.12
N ALA A 145 18.27 -6.71 10.83
CA ALA A 145 18.30 -5.58 9.92
C ALA A 145 17.18 -4.56 10.24
N TYR A 146 16.05 -5.03 10.78
CA TYR A 146 14.94 -4.16 11.14
C TYR A 146 15.25 -3.36 12.41
N PRO A 147 15.24 -2.03 12.37
CA PRO A 147 15.42 -1.17 13.54
C PRO A 147 14.43 -1.49 14.66
N LEU A 148 14.85 -1.26 15.90
CA LEU A 148 14.01 -1.40 17.08
C LEU A 148 13.37 -0.07 17.44
N PHE A 149 12.06 -0.10 17.69
CA PHE A 149 11.34 0.99 18.33
C PHE A 149 11.25 0.74 19.83
N PRO A 150 11.43 1.77 20.68
CA PRO A 150 11.05 1.70 22.08
C PRO A 150 9.54 1.45 22.19
N GLY A 151 9.11 0.79 23.25
CA GLY A 151 7.69 0.58 23.52
C GLY A 151 6.96 1.90 23.72
N GLU A 152 7.61 2.81 24.43
CA GLU A 152 7.06 4.10 24.82
C GLU A 152 8.14 5.18 24.82
N VAL A 153 7.80 6.37 24.38
CA VAL A 153 8.64 7.57 24.47
C VAL A 153 7.88 8.69 25.18
N SER A 154 8.59 9.46 26.00
CA SER A 154 8.03 10.64 26.66
C SER A 154 8.47 11.89 25.91
N TYR A 155 7.55 12.84 25.73
CA TYR A 155 7.89 14.15 25.22
C TYR A 155 8.33 15.07 26.35
N TYR A 156 9.43 15.79 26.12
CA TYR A 156 10.01 16.70 27.11
C TYR A 156 9.04 17.83 27.51
N GLU A 157 8.21 18.28 26.59
CA GLU A 157 7.32 19.43 26.79
C GLU A 157 5.88 19.07 27.17
N LYS A 158 5.55 17.78 27.22
CA LYS A 158 4.22 17.29 27.53
C LYS A 158 4.33 16.06 28.42
N ASP A 159 3.53 16.00 29.48
CA ASP A 159 3.34 14.79 30.29
C ASP A 159 2.65 13.64 29.50
N GLU A 160 2.74 13.68 28.18
CA GLU A 160 2.16 12.69 27.28
C GLU A 160 3.22 11.68 26.87
N LYS A 161 2.88 10.41 27.02
CA LYS A 161 3.66 9.31 26.53
C LYS A 161 3.12 8.87 25.16
N GLN A 162 4.04 8.66 24.22
CA GLN A 162 3.69 8.09 22.92
C GLN A 162 4.16 6.65 22.82
N GLN A 163 3.24 5.78 22.47
CA GLN A 163 3.53 4.38 22.19
C GLN A 163 4.04 4.27 20.75
N LEU A 164 5.25 3.76 20.58
CA LEU A 164 5.83 3.48 19.26
C LEU A 164 5.84 1.99 18.91
N GLY A 165 6.14 1.14 19.88
CA GLY A 165 6.09 -0.30 19.72
C GLY A 165 5.02 -0.92 20.60
N ALA A 166 4.34 -1.97 20.13
CA ALA A 166 3.35 -2.69 20.89
C ALA A 166 3.32 -4.19 20.60
N TRP A 167 3.00 -4.95 21.62
CA TRP A 167 2.63 -6.35 21.50
C TRP A 167 1.34 -6.60 22.28
N GLU A 168 0.35 -7.20 21.64
CA GLU A 168 -0.97 -7.48 22.23
C GLU A 168 -1.59 -6.28 22.97
N GLY A 169 -1.43 -5.08 22.38
CA GLY A 169 -1.97 -3.83 22.95
C GLY A 169 -1.13 -3.18 24.04
N ASN A 170 -0.06 -3.84 24.51
CA ASN A 170 0.81 -3.28 25.54
C ASN A 170 2.05 -2.63 24.92
N PRO A 171 2.52 -1.46 25.44
CA PRO A 171 3.78 -0.87 25.02
C PRO A 171 4.93 -1.88 25.20
N SER A 172 5.64 -2.15 24.14
CA SER A 172 6.82 -3.03 24.18
C SER A 172 7.79 -2.65 23.07
N ILE A 173 9.07 -2.94 23.29
CA ILE A 173 10.07 -2.81 22.24
C ILE A 173 9.63 -3.73 21.07
N ALA A 174 9.59 -3.18 19.87
CA ALA A 174 9.20 -3.90 18.67
C ALA A 174 10.12 -3.53 17.51
N ARG A 175 10.22 -4.42 16.52
CA ARG A 175 10.89 -4.09 15.28
C ARG A 175 9.99 -3.26 14.38
N THR A 176 10.61 -2.43 13.54
CA THR A 176 9.89 -1.75 12.46
C THR A 176 9.21 -2.76 11.56
N SER A 177 8.21 -2.33 10.83
CA SER A 177 7.53 -3.13 9.81
C SER A 177 8.12 -2.85 8.42
N VAL A 178 7.79 -3.69 7.45
CA VAL A 178 8.23 -3.48 6.05
C VAL A 178 7.75 -2.11 5.57
N ILE A 179 6.49 -1.79 5.83
CA ILE A 179 5.91 -0.47 5.60
C ILE A 179 5.47 0.11 6.95
N THR A 180 5.91 1.31 7.27
CA THR A 180 5.67 1.95 8.56
C THR A 180 5.22 3.40 8.37
N ALA A 181 4.25 3.86 9.17
CA ALA A 181 3.90 5.27 9.25
C ALA A 181 3.48 5.65 10.67
N PHE A 182 3.90 6.84 11.12
CA PHE A 182 3.57 7.40 12.42
C PHE A 182 2.98 8.79 12.28
N TYR A 183 1.79 9.02 12.85
CA TYR A 183 1.15 10.34 12.87
C TYR A 183 1.02 10.96 11.49
N GLN A 184 0.75 10.14 10.47
CA GLN A 184 0.59 10.56 9.10
C GLN A 184 -0.89 10.52 8.69
N GLU A 185 -1.23 11.22 7.61
CA GLU A 185 -2.59 11.23 7.07
C GLU A 185 -2.60 11.22 5.55
N ASN A 186 -3.75 10.80 4.97
CA ASN A 186 -3.96 10.78 3.52
C ASN A 186 -2.89 9.96 2.78
N ILE A 187 -2.66 8.72 3.22
CA ILE A 187 -1.75 7.78 2.55
C ILE A 187 -2.58 6.81 1.74
N HIS A 188 -2.30 6.72 0.46
CA HIS A 188 -2.92 5.75 -0.45
C HIS A 188 -1.88 4.75 -0.93
N LEU A 189 -2.02 3.50 -0.51
CA LEU A 189 -1.20 2.37 -0.94
C LEU A 189 -2.08 1.51 -1.85
N VAL A 190 -1.84 1.54 -3.16
CA VAL A 190 -2.73 0.95 -4.16
C VAL A 190 -1.97 0.13 -5.19
N GLY A 191 -2.65 -0.76 -5.88
CA GLY A 191 -2.07 -1.50 -7.00
C GLY A 191 -2.27 -3.01 -6.90
N GLU A 192 -1.78 -3.72 -7.90
CA GLU A 192 -1.89 -5.18 -8.04
C GLU A 192 -0.56 -5.90 -7.74
N GLY A 193 0.39 -5.22 -7.09
CA GLY A 193 1.68 -5.77 -6.73
C GLY A 193 1.68 -6.57 -5.43
N VAL A 194 2.85 -6.94 -4.97
CA VAL A 194 3.04 -7.82 -3.80
C VAL A 194 3.98 -7.18 -2.80
N ILE A 195 3.65 -7.25 -1.51
CA ILE A 195 4.57 -6.99 -0.40
C ILE A 195 4.75 -8.29 0.36
N ASP A 196 5.90 -8.92 0.21
CA ASP A 196 6.25 -10.18 0.88
C ASP A 196 7.32 -9.95 1.95
N ALA A 197 6.96 -10.12 3.21
CA ALA A 197 7.93 -10.04 4.31
C ALA A 197 8.90 -11.24 4.36
N GLN A 198 8.77 -12.22 3.47
CA GLN A 198 9.62 -13.40 3.35
C GLN A 198 9.78 -14.19 4.66
N ALA A 199 8.73 -14.24 5.47
CA ALA A 199 8.77 -14.88 6.79
C ALA A 199 9.07 -16.38 6.73
N ASP A 200 8.70 -17.06 5.65
CA ASP A 200 8.98 -18.47 5.39
C ASP A 200 10.47 -18.74 5.07
N LYS A 201 11.14 -17.75 4.47
CA LYS A 201 12.58 -17.81 4.12
C LYS A 201 13.48 -17.31 5.24
N SER A 202 12.92 -16.76 6.29
CA SER A 202 13.61 -16.11 7.40
C SER A 202 13.74 -17.01 8.63
N ASP A 203 14.58 -16.58 9.57
CA ASP A 203 14.68 -17.20 10.89
C ASP A 203 13.61 -16.74 11.90
N PHE A 204 12.63 -15.97 11.45
CA PHE A 204 11.60 -15.34 12.30
C PHE A 204 10.80 -16.36 13.13
N TRP A 205 10.72 -17.60 12.69
CA TRP A 205 9.96 -18.68 13.32
C TRP A 205 10.79 -19.73 14.03
N LYS A 206 12.13 -19.75 13.83
CA LYS A 206 12.99 -20.84 14.32
C LYS A 206 13.02 -20.98 15.83
N ASP A 207 12.87 -19.89 16.59
CA ASP A 207 12.95 -19.94 18.06
C ASP A 207 11.98 -18.91 18.69
N VAL A 208 10.70 -19.04 18.39
CA VAL A 208 9.65 -18.09 18.85
C VAL A 208 9.69 -17.82 20.35
N LYS A 209 10.06 -18.84 21.16
CA LYS A 209 10.18 -18.70 22.62
C LYS A 209 11.42 -17.93 23.08
N LYS A 210 12.42 -17.78 22.20
CA LYS A 210 13.67 -17.05 22.49
C LYS A 210 13.74 -15.68 21.84
N LEU A 211 12.76 -15.33 20.98
CA LEU A 211 12.70 -14.02 20.38
C LEU A 211 12.45 -12.98 21.48
N THR A 212 13.40 -12.11 21.66
CA THR A 212 13.33 -11.04 22.67
C THR A 212 12.39 -9.92 22.23
N TRP A 213 12.12 -9.79 20.93
CA TRP A 213 11.31 -8.72 20.36
C TRP A 213 10.33 -9.26 19.32
N ALA A 214 9.19 -8.58 19.16
CA ALA A 214 8.20 -8.94 18.16
C ALA A 214 8.79 -8.96 16.75
N ARG A 215 8.35 -9.92 15.95
CA ARG A 215 8.70 -10.02 14.52
C ARG A 215 8.25 -8.78 13.76
N PRO A 216 8.95 -8.41 12.67
CA PRO A 216 8.47 -7.37 11.76
C PRO A 216 7.05 -7.71 11.26
N ARG A 217 6.18 -6.73 11.19
CA ARG A 217 4.89 -6.82 10.51
C ARG A 217 5.07 -6.40 9.06
N ILE A 218 4.12 -6.70 8.22
CA ILE A 218 4.11 -6.14 6.85
C ILE A 218 3.76 -4.66 6.93
N LEU A 219 2.64 -4.31 7.54
CA LEU A 219 2.19 -2.93 7.70
C LEU A 219 2.11 -2.54 9.18
N TYR A 220 2.52 -1.31 9.50
CA TYR A 220 2.34 -0.71 10.81
C TYR A 220 2.03 0.78 10.70
N PHE A 221 0.77 1.13 10.97
CA PHE A 221 0.28 2.50 10.97
C PHE A 221 -0.14 2.88 12.39
N LEU A 222 0.56 3.84 13.00
CA LEU A 222 0.29 4.31 14.35
C LEU A 222 -0.21 5.75 14.33
N ASN A 223 -1.40 5.97 14.92
CA ASN A 223 -2.05 7.29 14.97
C ASN A 223 -2.15 7.97 13.59
N CYS A 224 -2.35 7.17 12.55
CA CYS A 224 -2.55 7.64 11.19
C CYS A 224 -4.04 7.85 10.91
N LYS A 225 -4.36 8.75 9.97
CA LYS A 225 -5.73 9.06 9.56
C LYS A 225 -5.87 8.92 8.04
N ASN A 226 -7.05 8.49 7.60
CA ASN A 226 -7.37 8.40 6.18
C ASN A 226 -6.32 7.58 5.40
N ILE A 227 -6.12 6.33 5.84
CA ILE A 227 -5.22 5.39 5.19
C ILE A 227 -6.04 4.47 4.31
N MET A 228 -5.62 4.34 3.06
CA MET A 228 -6.20 3.42 2.10
C MET A 228 -5.13 2.42 1.68
N ASP A 229 -5.43 1.15 1.86
CA ASP A 229 -4.69 0.02 1.32
C ASP A 229 -5.63 -0.79 0.43
N LYS A 230 -5.25 -0.96 -0.85
CA LYS A 230 -6.19 -1.50 -1.83
C LYS A 230 -5.52 -2.41 -2.85
N ASP A 231 -6.03 -3.66 -2.90
CA ASP A 231 -5.72 -4.72 -3.87
C ASP A 231 -4.27 -5.21 -3.90
N ILE A 232 -3.43 -4.77 -2.96
CA ILE A 232 -2.07 -5.28 -2.79
C ILE A 232 -2.13 -6.67 -2.14
N SER A 233 -1.34 -7.59 -2.65
CA SER A 233 -1.16 -8.92 -2.04
C SER A 233 -0.08 -8.91 -0.97
N PHE A 234 -0.29 -9.70 0.11
CA PHE A 234 0.61 -9.82 1.24
C PHE A 234 1.01 -11.27 1.49
#